data_4aefd96db8b9d7c9fbd0951c4898d859
#
_entry.id   4aefd96db8b9d7c9fbd0951c4898d859
#
_cell.length_a   1.000
_cell.length_b   1.000
_cell.length_c   1.000
_cell.angle_alpha   90.00
_cell.angle_beta   90.00
_cell.angle_gamma   90.00
#
_symmetry.space_group_name_H-M   'P 1'
#
loop_
_entity.id
_entity.type
_entity.pdbx_description
1 polymer ?
#
loop_
_entity_poly.entity_id
_entity_poly.type
_entity_poly.pdbx_seq_one_letter_code
_entity_poly.pdbx_strand_id
1 'polypeptide(L)'
;MSRRAWLGLWIAAAALIVPVAHLALGRGVDWSELLAGTNTVSWRVLTELRLPRLVVALFAGTALGLAGLALQSVLRNPLAAPELTAVNPSAVLGYLIASGTGLIDGGSVFSSVLSATVGGLLGGGLLWLVARRRTSEQTAVLGLLSALALTGVVTILIAARPTGVGGALRWLIGSVEARVAEHVPMIAIPVFAGFVALVLVADRLEILAVSDSHAHCLGVSPGFWRGVGIGIAVLLASAAVATVGPLAFVGFVAPHVVRLVFGGRLRRQVVLVAVCGGLFVAASDLIAKAVSLAIQLTGDGQQVGVPVGAVTCLIGAAALVAVASSHQESEP
;
A
#
# COMPACT_ATOMS: atom_id res chain seq x y z
N MET A 1 -19.99 21.75 -16.67
CA MET A 1 -19.16 20.54 -16.48
C MET A 1 -19.80 19.69 -15.37
N SER A 2 -19.92 18.38 -15.58
CA SER A 2 -20.45 17.50 -14.53
C SER A 2 -19.49 17.43 -13.33
N ARG A 3 -20.01 17.20 -12.10
CA ARG A 3 -19.21 17.03 -10.88
C ARG A 3 -18.07 16.00 -11.07
N ARG A 4 -18.33 14.95 -11.88
CA ARG A 4 -17.34 13.92 -12.24
C ARG A 4 -16.18 14.45 -13.08
N ALA A 5 -16.45 15.37 -14.02
CA ALA A 5 -15.41 15.99 -14.85
C ALA A 5 -14.49 16.90 -14.02
N TRP A 6 -15.04 17.64 -13.07
CA TRP A 6 -14.27 18.44 -12.11
C TRP A 6 -13.35 17.59 -11.24
N LEU A 7 -13.87 16.51 -10.67
CA LEU A 7 -13.06 15.60 -9.85
C LEU A 7 -11.97 14.89 -10.65
N GLY A 8 -12.27 14.52 -11.91
CA GLY A 8 -11.24 13.99 -12.83
C GLY A 8 -10.11 14.98 -13.10
N LEU A 9 -10.45 16.26 -13.26
CA LEU A 9 -9.47 17.34 -13.45
C LEU A 9 -8.57 17.51 -12.21
N TRP A 10 -9.14 17.43 -11.00
CA TRP A 10 -8.37 17.49 -9.76
C TRP A 10 -7.41 16.32 -9.60
N ILE A 11 -7.81 15.11 -9.98
CA ILE A 11 -6.91 13.94 -9.97
C ILE A 11 -5.78 14.11 -10.99
N ALA A 12 -6.09 14.60 -12.19
CA ALA A 12 -5.07 14.90 -13.20
C ALA A 12 -4.11 16.02 -12.75
N ALA A 13 -4.62 17.07 -12.13
CA ALA A 13 -3.79 18.11 -11.54
C ALA A 13 -2.91 17.57 -10.40
N ALA A 14 -3.46 16.75 -9.52
CA ALA A 14 -2.71 16.10 -8.46
C ALA A 14 -1.61 15.17 -9.01
N ALA A 15 -1.87 14.46 -10.12
CA ALA A 15 -0.89 13.61 -10.79
C ALA A 15 0.33 14.37 -11.31
N LEU A 16 0.20 15.66 -11.57
CA LEU A 16 1.32 16.53 -11.94
C LEU A 16 1.93 17.23 -10.73
N ILE A 17 1.09 17.80 -9.87
CA ILE A 17 1.54 18.67 -8.76
C ILE A 17 2.25 17.85 -7.68
N VAL A 18 1.72 16.68 -7.31
CA VAL A 18 2.28 15.86 -6.21
C VAL A 18 3.70 15.40 -6.51
N PRO A 19 4.03 14.80 -7.67
CA PRO A 19 5.40 14.41 -7.99
C PRO A 19 6.37 15.61 -8.05
N VAL A 20 5.95 16.71 -8.66
CA VAL A 20 6.77 17.93 -8.76
C VAL A 20 7.06 18.49 -7.37
N ALA A 21 6.03 18.67 -6.55
CA ALA A 21 6.18 19.16 -5.18
C ALA A 21 7.03 18.19 -4.33
N HIS A 22 6.86 16.87 -4.52
CA HIS A 22 7.63 15.85 -3.80
C HIS A 22 9.12 15.89 -4.12
N LEU A 23 9.48 16.17 -5.38
CA LEU A 23 10.88 16.35 -5.80
C LEU A 23 11.42 17.73 -5.39
N ALA A 24 10.58 18.76 -5.39
CA ALA A 24 10.98 20.11 -5.01
C ALA A 24 11.20 20.26 -3.50
N LEU A 25 10.35 19.68 -2.66
CA LEU A 25 10.41 19.82 -1.22
C LEU A 25 11.61 19.07 -0.61
N GLY A 26 12.37 19.74 0.24
CA GLY A 26 13.49 19.16 1.01
C GLY A 26 14.78 19.98 0.92
N ARG A 27 15.76 19.59 1.73
CA ARG A 27 17.09 20.24 1.79
C ARG A 27 18.09 19.51 0.89
N GLY A 28 19.21 20.18 0.57
CA GLY A 28 20.35 19.58 -0.13
C GLY A 28 20.29 19.61 -1.67
N VAL A 29 19.30 20.31 -2.25
CA VAL A 29 19.27 20.61 -3.69
C VAL A 29 19.27 22.12 -3.89
N ASP A 30 20.30 22.61 -4.52
CA ASP A 30 20.33 23.97 -5.04
C ASP A 30 19.83 23.97 -6.49
N TRP A 31 18.65 24.53 -6.68
CA TRP A 31 17.97 24.52 -7.98
C TRP A 31 18.65 25.44 -9.00
N SER A 32 19.29 26.54 -8.54
CA SER A 32 20.00 27.46 -9.42
C SER A 32 21.27 26.81 -10.01
N GLU A 33 22.05 26.12 -9.19
CA GLU A 33 23.23 25.39 -9.60
C GLU A 33 22.89 24.12 -10.42
N LEU A 34 21.76 23.45 -10.07
CA LEU A 34 21.28 22.31 -10.83
C LEU A 34 20.91 22.69 -12.26
N LEU A 35 20.19 23.81 -12.45
CA LEU A 35 19.80 24.33 -13.77
C LEU A 35 21.03 24.84 -14.56
N ALA A 36 22.04 25.33 -13.88
CA ALA A 36 23.33 25.73 -14.50
C ALA A 36 24.20 24.52 -14.87
N GLY A 37 23.84 23.30 -14.47
CA GLY A 37 24.60 22.08 -14.75
C GLY A 37 25.92 21.95 -13.99
N THR A 38 26.12 22.75 -12.93
CA THR A 38 27.40 22.86 -12.21
C THR A 38 27.46 22.01 -10.94
N ASN A 39 26.32 21.56 -10.39
CA ASN A 39 26.28 20.89 -9.10
C ASN A 39 25.95 19.39 -9.22
N THR A 40 27.00 18.56 -9.09
CA THR A 40 26.86 17.09 -9.10
C THR A 40 26.21 16.54 -7.81
N VAL A 41 26.35 17.23 -6.67
CA VAL A 41 25.76 16.79 -5.39
C VAL A 41 24.24 16.93 -5.42
N SER A 42 23.72 18.08 -5.87
CA SER A 42 22.26 18.30 -6.03
C SER A 42 21.65 17.28 -6.98
N TRP A 43 22.35 16.95 -8.08
CA TRP A 43 21.89 15.91 -9.02
C TRP A 43 21.84 14.52 -8.37
N ARG A 44 22.85 14.14 -7.60
CA ARG A 44 22.87 12.85 -6.89
C ARG A 44 21.76 12.77 -5.82
N VAL A 45 21.54 13.84 -5.06
CA VAL A 45 20.43 13.90 -4.10
C VAL A 45 19.07 13.69 -4.80
N LEU A 46 18.89 14.30 -5.97
CA LEU A 46 17.65 14.16 -6.74
C LEU A 46 17.47 12.74 -7.27
N THR A 47 18.50 12.15 -7.87
CA THR A 47 18.41 10.86 -8.58
C THR A 47 18.56 9.65 -7.65
N GLU A 48 19.41 9.74 -6.60
CA GLU A 48 19.69 8.61 -5.72
C GLU A 48 18.79 8.55 -4.49
N LEU A 49 18.22 9.69 -4.06
CA LEU A 49 17.40 9.75 -2.83
C LEU A 49 15.94 10.15 -3.10
N ARG A 50 15.70 11.28 -3.81
CA ARG A 50 14.34 11.81 -3.94
C ARG A 50 13.50 11.06 -4.96
N LEU A 51 14.05 10.79 -6.13
CA LEU A 51 13.35 10.08 -7.20
C LEU A 51 13.00 8.64 -6.82
N PRO A 52 13.92 7.81 -6.26
CA PRO A 52 13.56 6.48 -5.79
C PRO A 52 12.50 6.49 -4.71
N ARG A 53 12.56 7.42 -3.75
CA ARG A 53 11.54 7.57 -2.70
C ARG A 53 10.15 7.84 -3.30
N LEU A 54 10.05 8.78 -4.25
CA LEU A 54 8.79 9.08 -4.94
C LEU A 54 8.25 7.85 -5.71
N VAL A 55 9.13 7.19 -6.48
CA VAL A 55 8.76 6.02 -7.28
C VAL A 55 8.27 4.89 -6.38
N VAL A 56 8.98 4.60 -5.29
CA VAL A 56 8.57 3.58 -4.31
C VAL A 56 7.23 3.95 -3.67
N ALA A 57 7.00 5.23 -3.31
CA ALA A 57 5.72 5.69 -2.76
C ALA A 57 4.56 5.46 -3.75
N LEU A 58 4.76 5.81 -5.03
CA LEU A 58 3.77 5.59 -6.10
C LEU A 58 3.45 4.11 -6.27
N PHE A 59 4.47 3.25 -6.38
CA PHE A 59 4.25 1.81 -6.53
C PHE A 59 3.63 1.17 -5.28
N ALA A 60 4.01 1.59 -4.07
CA ALA A 60 3.42 1.08 -2.83
C ALA A 60 1.92 1.42 -2.75
N GLY A 61 1.55 2.65 -3.07
CA GLY A 61 0.16 3.07 -3.11
C GLY A 61 -0.64 2.35 -4.20
N THR A 62 -0.06 2.19 -5.40
CA THR A 62 -0.63 1.39 -6.49
C THR A 62 -0.88 -0.05 -6.03
N ALA A 63 0.10 -0.70 -5.43
CA ALA A 63 0.01 -2.07 -4.96
C ALA A 63 -1.11 -2.26 -3.93
N LEU A 64 -1.13 -1.43 -2.89
CA LEU A 64 -2.14 -1.53 -1.82
C LEU A 64 -3.54 -1.18 -2.32
N GLY A 65 -3.67 -0.15 -3.16
CA GLY A 65 -4.95 0.20 -3.78
C GLY A 65 -5.52 -0.93 -4.63
N LEU A 66 -4.69 -1.55 -5.48
CA LEU A 66 -5.09 -2.70 -6.31
C LEU A 66 -5.38 -3.95 -5.49
N ALA A 67 -4.59 -4.22 -4.45
CA ALA A 67 -4.86 -5.32 -3.52
C ALA A 67 -6.21 -5.13 -2.82
N GLY A 68 -6.52 -3.89 -2.38
CA GLY A 68 -7.82 -3.54 -1.82
C GLY A 68 -8.95 -3.74 -2.81
N LEU A 69 -8.81 -3.27 -4.05
CA LEU A 69 -9.82 -3.46 -5.10
C LEU A 69 -10.11 -4.94 -5.37
N ALA A 70 -9.06 -5.77 -5.45
CA ALA A 70 -9.20 -7.22 -5.64
C ALA A 70 -9.94 -7.86 -4.46
N LEU A 71 -9.55 -7.58 -3.21
CA LEU A 71 -10.20 -8.12 -2.02
C LEU A 71 -11.66 -7.69 -1.91
N GLN A 72 -11.96 -6.41 -2.16
CA GLN A 72 -13.33 -5.90 -2.12
C GLN A 72 -14.23 -6.58 -3.15
N SER A 73 -13.70 -6.88 -4.34
CA SER A 73 -14.43 -7.56 -5.41
C SER A 73 -14.72 -9.02 -5.06
N VAL A 74 -13.73 -9.76 -4.53
CA VAL A 74 -13.89 -11.20 -4.24
C VAL A 74 -14.60 -11.47 -2.92
N LEU A 75 -14.48 -10.59 -1.93
CA LEU A 75 -15.15 -10.71 -0.64
C LEU A 75 -16.50 -10.00 -0.61
N ARG A 76 -16.86 -9.27 -1.67
CA ARG A 76 -18.09 -8.46 -1.76
C ARG A 76 -18.28 -7.55 -0.55
N ASN A 77 -17.18 -7.07 -0.03
CA ASN A 77 -17.17 -6.19 1.13
C ASN A 77 -16.36 -4.92 0.80
N PRO A 78 -17.00 -3.75 0.75
CA PRO A 78 -16.32 -2.50 0.42
C PRO A 78 -15.27 -2.08 1.46
N LEU A 79 -15.32 -2.65 2.66
CA LEU A 79 -14.35 -2.41 3.74
C LEU A 79 -13.18 -3.40 3.72
N ALA A 80 -13.19 -4.39 2.81
CA ALA A 80 -12.08 -5.33 2.72
C ALA A 80 -10.81 -4.61 2.25
N ALA A 81 -9.74 -4.79 3.01
CA ALA A 81 -8.45 -4.16 2.76
C ALA A 81 -7.31 -5.11 3.17
N PRO A 82 -6.12 -4.99 2.55
CA PRO A 82 -4.98 -5.84 2.85
C PRO A 82 -4.58 -5.82 4.33
N GLU A 83 -4.80 -4.71 5.02
CA GLU A 83 -4.50 -4.52 6.44
C GLU A 83 -5.28 -5.48 7.35
N LEU A 84 -6.46 -5.89 6.91
CA LEU A 84 -7.32 -6.85 7.62
C LEU A 84 -6.96 -8.31 7.27
N THR A 85 -5.80 -8.53 6.68
CA THR A 85 -5.30 -9.85 6.35
C THR A 85 -4.04 -10.18 7.14
N ALA A 86 -3.67 -11.45 7.19
CA ALA A 86 -2.45 -11.88 7.84
C ALA A 86 -1.16 -11.48 7.08
N VAL A 87 -1.28 -10.88 5.89
CA VAL A 87 -0.14 -10.57 5.00
C VAL A 87 0.86 -9.61 5.67
N ASN A 88 0.36 -8.49 6.22
CA ASN A 88 1.21 -7.47 6.81
C ASN A 88 2.08 -8.01 7.96
N PRO A 89 1.52 -8.59 9.04
CA PRO A 89 2.33 -9.09 10.14
C PRO A 89 3.19 -10.31 9.73
N SER A 90 2.75 -11.12 8.77
CA SER A 90 3.56 -12.25 8.27
C SER A 90 4.78 -11.77 7.48
N ALA A 91 4.66 -10.68 6.72
CA ALA A 91 5.81 -10.11 6.01
C ALA A 91 6.86 -9.60 7.00
N VAL A 92 6.44 -8.89 8.05
CA VAL A 92 7.33 -8.42 9.12
C VAL A 92 7.95 -9.62 9.86
N LEU A 93 7.17 -10.64 10.17
CA LEU A 93 7.64 -11.86 10.83
C LEU A 93 8.68 -12.58 9.97
N GLY A 94 8.46 -12.73 8.67
CA GLY A 94 9.42 -13.32 7.73
C GLY A 94 10.78 -12.62 7.77
N TYR A 95 10.79 -11.29 7.73
CA TYR A 95 12.01 -10.50 7.90
C TYR A 95 12.67 -10.73 9.27
N LEU A 96 11.89 -10.67 10.37
CA LEU A 96 12.43 -10.85 11.72
C LEU A 96 13.04 -12.24 11.95
N ILE A 97 12.41 -13.29 11.41
CA ILE A 97 12.94 -14.65 11.49
C ILE A 97 14.23 -14.74 10.69
N ALA A 98 14.25 -14.32 9.44
CA ALA A 98 15.43 -14.40 8.57
C ALA A 98 16.63 -13.62 9.13
N SER A 99 16.38 -12.42 9.64
CA SER A 99 17.40 -11.59 10.31
C SER A 99 17.87 -12.19 11.65
N GLY A 100 16.96 -12.80 12.41
CA GLY A 100 17.26 -13.38 13.73
C GLY A 100 18.02 -14.70 13.68
N THR A 101 17.83 -15.47 12.62
CA THR A 101 18.50 -16.75 12.39
C THR A 101 19.83 -16.60 11.65
N GLY A 102 20.20 -15.38 11.24
CA GLY A 102 21.42 -15.15 10.46
C GLY A 102 21.32 -15.62 8.99
N LEU A 103 20.10 -15.94 8.51
CA LEU A 103 19.88 -16.31 7.10
C LEU A 103 20.10 -15.14 6.16
N ILE A 104 19.98 -13.91 6.66
CA ILE A 104 20.23 -12.69 5.91
C ILE A 104 21.18 -11.78 6.69
N ASP A 105 22.13 -11.20 5.98
CA ASP A 105 22.93 -10.08 6.47
C ASP A 105 22.06 -8.82 6.41
N GLY A 106 21.84 -8.16 7.55
CA GLY A 106 20.95 -7.01 7.67
C GLY A 106 21.32 -5.79 6.79
N GLY A 107 22.42 -5.86 6.03
CA GLY A 107 22.88 -4.84 5.08
C GLY A 107 22.34 -4.98 3.65
N SER A 108 21.83 -6.16 3.26
CA SER A 108 21.32 -6.36 1.89
C SER A 108 19.83 -6.01 1.78
N VAL A 109 19.52 -5.01 0.96
CA VAL A 109 18.14 -4.63 0.63
C VAL A 109 17.37 -5.79 0.01
N PHE A 110 18.03 -6.51 -0.93
CA PHE A 110 17.42 -7.63 -1.64
C PHE A 110 16.97 -8.73 -0.69
N SER A 111 17.85 -9.20 0.19
CA SER A 111 17.53 -10.29 1.11
C SER A 111 16.45 -9.90 2.13
N SER A 112 16.45 -8.63 2.57
CA SER A 112 15.44 -8.08 3.48
C SER A 112 14.05 -8.04 2.83
N VAL A 113 13.94 -7.51 1.62
CA VAL A 113 12.69 -7.45 0.87
C VAL A 113 12.20 -8.85 0.48
N LEU A 114 13.11 -9.72 0.05
CA LEU A 114 12.77 -11.10 -0.33
C LEU A 114 12.20 -11.88 0.87
N SER A 115 12.85 -11.84 2.02
CA SER A 115 12.39 -12.55 3.22
C SER A 115 11.03 -12.05 3.72
N ALA A 116 10.81 -10.74 3.69
CA ALA A 116 9.52 -10.16 4.02
C ALA A 116 8.44 -10.54 2.99
N THR A 117 8.78 -10.55 1.69
CA THR A 117 7.85 -10.98 0.63
C THR A 117 7.45 -12.44 0.81
N VAL A 118 8.41 -13.32 1.05
CA VAL A 118 8.16 -14.75 1.33
C VAL A 118 7.27 -14.91 2.56
N GLY A 119 7.55 -14.20 3.64
CA GLY A 119 6.71 -14.20 4.84
C GLY A 119 5.27 -13.78 4.55
N GLY A 120 5.07 -12.69 3.81
CA GLY A 120 3.76 -12.21 3.41
C GLY A 120 3.01 -13.19 2.50
N LEU A 121 3.70 -13.80 1.53
CA LEU A 121 3.13 -14.82 0.65
C LEU A 121 2.73 -16.08 1.42
N LEU A 122 3.54 -16.52 2.38
CA LEU A 122 3.21 -17.68 3.22
C LEU A 122 2.00 -17.41 4.11
N GLY A 123 1.95 -16.27 4.80
CA GLY A 123 0.82 -15.91 5.66
C GLY A 123 -0.47 -15.69 4.86
N GLY A 124 -0.39 -14.95 3.76
CA GLY A 124 -1.51 -14.74 2.85
C GLY A 124 -1.94 -16.02 2.13
N GLY A 125 -0.99 -16.87 1.73
CA GLY A 125 -1.26 -18.18 1.13
C GLY A 125 -1.96 -19.14 2.09
N LEU A 126 -1.56 -19.15 3.37
CA LEU A 126 -2.22 -19.93 4.41
C LEU A 126 -3.65 -19.44 4.63
N LEU A 127 -3.85 -18.11 4.73
CA LEU A 127 -5.18 -17.53 4.81
C LEU A 127 -6.03 -17.92 3.59
N TRP A 128 -5.47 -17.85 2.37
CA TRP A 128 -6.16 -18.28 1.15
C TRP A 128 -6.56 -19.76 1.18
N LEU A 129 -5.67 -20.65 1.63
CA LEU A 129 -5.97 -22.09 1.77
C LEU A 129 -7.15 -22.35 2.69
N VAL A 130 -7.25 -21.61 3.80
CA VAL A 130 -8.36 -21.70 4.74
C VAL A 130 -9.63 -21.06 4.16
N ALA A 131 -9.48 -19.91 3.50
CA ALA A 131 -10.57 -19.10 2.95
C ALA A 131 -11.31 -19.77 1.80
N ARG A 132 -10.63 -20.57 0.96
CA ARG A 132 -11.24 -21.21 -0.22
C ARG A 132 -12.42 -22.15 0.09
N ARG A 133 -12.54 -22.59 1.34
CA ARG A 133 -13.62 -23.46 1.83
C ARG A 133 -14.61 -22.76 2.76
N ARG A 134 -14.53 -21.43 2.87
CA ARG A 134 -15.30 -20.63 3.82
C ARG A 134 -16.13 -19.57 3.10
N THR A 135 -17.13 -19.03 3.80
CA THR A 135 -17.88 -17.86 3.33
C THR A 135 -17.02 -16.59 3.36
N SER A 136 -17.43 -15.55 2.65
CA SER A 136 -16.72 -14.26 2.65
C SER A 136 -16.59 -13.66 4.06
N GLU A 137 -17.65 -13.76 4.87
CA GLU A 137 -17.65 -13.27 6.26
C GLU A 137 -16.69 -14.05 7.15
N GLN A 138 -16.72 -15.38 7.10
CA GLN A 138 -15.79 -16.23 7.85
C GLN A 138 -14.34 -15.94 7.45
N THR A 139 -14.07 -15.70 6.17
CA THR A 139 -12.75 -15.36 5.67
C THR A 139 -12.27 -14.02 6.23
N ALA A 140 -13.12 -13.01 6.26
CA ALA A 140 -12.78 -11.70 6.81
C ALA A 140 -12.47 -11.78 8.32
N VAL A 141 -13.29 -12.50 9.09
CA VAL A 141 -13.07 -12.70 10.53
C VAL A 141 -11.76 -13.46 10.80
N LEU A 142 -11.51 -14.55 10.07
CA LEU A 142 -10.28 -15.33 10.21
C LEU A 142 -9.04 -14.49 9.83
N GLY A 143 -9.14 -13.69 8.77
CA GLY A 143 -8.08 -12.77 8.37
C GLY A 143 -7.74 -11.78 9.48
N LEU A 144 -8.76 -11.13 10.05
CA LEU A 144 -8.60 -10.17 11.15
C LEU A 144 -7.99 -10.83 12.40
N LEU A 145 -8.53 -11.97 12.84
CA LEU A 145 -8.02 -12.68 14.02
C LEU A 145 -6.57 -13.14 13.82
N SER A 146 -6.24 -13.66 12.63
CA SER A 146 -4.88 -14.04 12.28
C SER A 146 -3.93 -12.85 12.26
N ALA A 147 -4.38 -11.72 11.71
CA ALA A 147 -3.59 -10.47 11.69
C ALA A 147 -3.29 -9.97 13.11
N LEU A 148 -4.29 -9.95 13.99
CA LEU A 148 -4.14 -9.54 15.39
C LEU A 148 -3.18 -10.48 16.16
N ALA A 149 -3.35 -11.80 16.03
CA ALA A 149 -2.50 -12.78 16.68
C ALA A 149 -1.03 -12.66 16.23
N LEU A 150 -0.80 -12.56 14.91
CA LEU A 150 0.54 -12.40 14.35
C LEU A 150 1.17 -11.05 14.71
N THR A 151 0.39 -9.99 14.76
CA THR A 151 0.86 -8.66 15.22
C THR A 151 1.32 -8.73 16.68
N GLY A 152 0.61 -9.47 17.54
CA GLY A 152 1.05 -9.74 18.91
C GLY A 152 2.39 -10.44 18.95
N VAL A 153 2.58 -11.49 18.15
CA VAL A 153 3.87 -12.22 18.05
C VAL A 153 4.98 -11.30 17.56
N VAL A 154 4.75 -10.53 16.52
CA VAL A 154 5.72 -9.54 15.98
C VAL A 154 6.11 -8.53 17.06
N THR A 155 5.13 -8.00 17.79
CA THR A 155 5.38 -7.03 18.86
C THR A 155 6.25 -7.62 19.97
N ILE A 156 5.99 -8.86 20.40
CA ILE A 156 6.82 -9.56 21.40
C ILE A 156 8.24 -9.74 20.88
N LEU A 157 8.43 -10.19 19.63
CA LEU A 157 9.75 -10.39 19.04
C LEU A 157 10.55 -9.09 18.91
N ILE A 158 9.90 -7.98 18.59
CA ILE A 158 10.53 -6.66 18.53
C ILE A 158 10.91 -6.19 19.94
N ALA A 159 10.01 -6.34 20.92
CA ALA A 159 10.27 -5.95 22.30
C ALA A 159 11.40 -6.77 22.96
N ALA A 160 11.57 -8.04 22.58
CA ALA A 160 12.64 -8.90 23.05
C ALA A 160 14.04 -8.56 22.50
N ARG A 161 14.13 -7.64 21.51
CA ARG A 161 15.41 -7.21 20.92
C ARG A 161 15.79 -5.80 21.41
N PRO A 162 16.75 -5.64 22.33
CA PRO A 162 17.07 -4.33 22.94
C PRO A 162 17.75 -3.33 22.00
N THR A 163 18.29 -3.78 20.85
CA THR A 163 19.01 -2.94 19.91
C THR A 163 18.10 -2.53 18.73
N GLY A 164 17.72 -1.26 18.68
CA GLY A 164 17.10 -0.66 17.50
C GLY A 164 15.62 -0.32 17.57
N VAL A 165 15.12 0.11 18.74
CA VAL A 165 13.70 0.52 18.91
C VAL A 165 13.23 1.51 17.84
N GLY A 166 14.08 2.45 17.39
CA GLY A 166 13.75 3.40 16.32
C GLY A 166 13.56 2.73 14.94
N GLY A 167 14.32 1.67 14.64
CA GLY A 167 14.14 0.88 13.41
C GLY A 167 12.87 0.01 13.44
N ALA A 168 12.59 -0.58 14.62
CA ALA A 168 11.42 -1.42 14.83
C ALA A 168 10.10 -0.64 14.67
N LEU A 169 10.04 0.60 15.14
CA LEU A 169 8.84 1.44 15.01
C LEU A 169 8.49 1.74 13.54
N ARG A 170 9.51 1.94 12.70
CA ARG A 170 9.31 2.13 11.24
C ARG A 170 8.71 0.91 10.56
N TRP A 171 9.07 -0.30 11.02
CA TRP A 171 8.49 -1.55 10.53
C TRP A 171 7.06 -1.80 10.98
N LEU A 172 6.64 -1.20 12.11
CA LEU A 172 5.26 -1.32 12.61
C LEU A 172 4.30 -0.31 11.94
N ILE A 173 4.79 0.88 11.59
CA ILE A 173 3.94 1.97 11.10
C ILE A 173 4.03 2.13 9.58
N GLY A 174 5.12 1.66 8.98
CA GLY A 174 5.41 1.84 7.56
C GLY A 174 6.00 3.22 7.22
N SER A 175 7.08 3.21 6.41
CA SER A 175 7.77 4.43 5.99
C SER A 175 8.39 4.27 4.61
N VAL A 176 8.33 5.33 3.80
CA VAL A 176 9.05 5.44 2.52
C VAL A 176 10.42 6.10 2.70
N GLU A 177 10.73 6.55 3.91
CA GLU A 177 12.01 7.18 4.23
C GLU A 177 13.18 6.20 4.02
N ALA A 178 14.32 6.72 3.55
CA ALA A 178 15.53 5.97 3.25
C ALA A 178 15.36 4.87 2.18
N ARG A 179 14.41 5.00 1.26
CA ARG A 179 14.30 4.12 0.10
C ARG A 179 15.22 4.62 -1.02
N VAL A 180 16.05 3.71 -1.53
CA VAL A 180 17.07 3.95 -2.57
C VAL A 180 16.69 3.22 -3.86
N ALA A 181 17.47 3.46 -4.93
CA ALA A 181 17.20 2.91 -6.27
C ALA A 181 17.04 1.38 -6.30
N GLU A 182 17.72 0.65 -5.43
CA GLU A 182 17.65 -0.81 -5.32
C GLU A 182 16.23 -1.31 -4.94
N HIS A 183 15.44 -0.53 -4.21
CA HIS A 183 14.07 -0.89 -3.83
C HIS A 183 13.10 -0.79 -5.01
N VAL A 184 13.42 0.05 -6.02
CA VAL A 184 12.50 0.32 -7.14
C VAL A 184 12.16 -0.94 -7.93
N PRO A 185 13.12 -1.72 -8.48
CA PRO A 185 12.77 -2.93 -9.22
C PRO A 185 12.07 -3.99 -8.35
N MET A 186 12.38 -4.05 -7.05
CA MET A 186 11.79 -5.03 -6.13
C MET A 186 10.30 -4.82 -5.92
N ILE A 187 9.84 -3.58 -5.93
CA ILE A 187 8.41 -3.28 -5.84
C ILE A 187 7.76 -3.17 -7.22
N ALA A 188 8.44 -2.59 -8.21
CA ALA A 188 7.87 -2.32 -9.52
C ALA A 188 7.52 -3.62 -10.28
N ILE A 189 8.40 -4.64 -10.24
CA ILE A 189 8.19 -5.90 -10.96
C ILE A 189 6.92 -6.62 -10.46
N PRO A 190 6.75 -6.94 -9.16
CA PRO A 190 5.55 -7.61 -8.68
C PRO A 190 4.29 -6.74 -8.82
N VAL A 191 4.41 -5.43 -8.68
CA VAL A 191 3.27 -4.52 -8.86
C VAL A 191 2.81 -4.49 -10.31
N PHE A 192 3.73 -4.42 -11.26
CA PHE A 192 3.40 -4.49 -12.68
C PHE A 192 2.78 -5.85 -13.05
N ALA A 193 3.35 -6.95 -12.56
CA ALA A 193 2.80 -8.28 -12.77
C ALA A 193 1.38 -8.41 -12.19
N GLY A 194 1.16 -7.93 -10.96
CA GLY A 194 -0.15 -7.93 -10.30
C GLY A 194 -1.16 -7.02 -11.00
N PHE A 195 -0.74 -5.85 -11.49
CA PHE A 195 -1.57 -4.94 -12.29
C PHE A 195 -2.04 -5.62 -13.57
N VAL A 196 -1.11 -6.21 -14.35
CA VAL A 196 -1.44 -6.93 -15.60
C VAL A 196 -2.36 -8.10 -15.30
N ALA A 197 -2.05 -8.91 -14.29
CA ALA A 197 -2.89 -10.03 -13.88
C ALA A 197 -4.31 -9.56 -13.53
N LEU A 198 -4.45 -8.46 -12.76
CA LEU A 198 -5.76 -7.95 -12.35
C LEU A 198 -6.55 -7.40 -13.55
N VAL A 199 -5.91 -6.73 -14.52
CA VAL A 199 -6.54 -6.30 -15.77
C VAL A 199 -7.06 -7.47 -16.58
N LEU A 200 -6.29 -8.58 -16.65
CA LEU A 200 -6.67 -9.78 -17.41
C LEU A 200 -7.85 -10.53 -16.78
N VAL A 201 -7.95 -10.52 -15.46
CA VAL A 201 -9.01 -11.25 -14.75
C VAL A 201 -10.18 -10.36 -14.33
N ALA A 202 -10.13 -9.05 -14.59
CA ALA A 202 -11.11 -8.06 -14.12
C ALA A 202 -12.55 -8.44 -14.45
N ASP A 203 -12.83 -8.87 -15.68
CA ASP A 203 -14.18 -9.23 -16.11
C ASP A 203 -14.73 -10.45 -15.32
N ARG A 204 -13.86 -11.40 -14.95
CA ARG A 204 -14.23 -12.58 -14.14
C ARG A 204 -14.52 -12.20 -12.70
N LEU A 205 -13.72 -11.29 -12.14
CA LEU A 205 -13.93 -10.77 -10.79
C LEU A 205 -15.18 -9.86 -10.71
N GLU A 206 -15.51 -9.14 -11.79
CA GLU A 206 -16.73 -8.33 -11.88
C GLU A 206 -17.98 -9.23 -11.84
N ILE A 207 -17.99 -10.33 -12.58
CA ILE A 207 -19.06 -11.33 -12.54
C ILE A 207 -19.19 -11.92 -11.12
N LEU A 208 -18.06 -12.26 -10.49
CA LEU A 208 -18.02 -12.84 -9.15
C LEU A 208 -18.55 -11.84 -8.09
N ALA A 209 -18.33 -10.54 -8.28
CA ALA A 209 -18.76 -9.50 -7.34
C ALA A 209 -20.29 -9.42 -7.19
N VAL A 210 -21.08 -9.90 -8.17
CA VAL A 210 -22.54 -9.89 -8.13
C VAL A 210 -23.06 -10.98 -7.18
N SER A 211 -22.85 -12.27 -7.52
CA SER A 211 -23.21 -13.41 -6.67
C SER A 211 -22.53 -14.70 -7.18
N ASP A 212 -22.44 -15.72 -6.31
CA ASP A 212 -21.91 -17.03 -6.69
C ASP A 212 -22.83 -17.73 -7.68
N SER A 213 -24.14 -17.64 -7.48
CA SER A 213 -25.15 -18.22 -8.39
C SER A 213 -25.06 -17.60 -9.78
N HIS A 214 -24.93 -16.26 -9.85
CA HIS A 214 -24.75 -15.54 -11.11
C HIS A 214 -23.46 -15.97 -11.82
N ALA A 215 -22.35 -16.11 -11.09
CA ALA A 215 -21.08 -16.57 -11.65
C ALA A 215 -21.19 -18.00 -12.19
N HIS A 216 -21.85 -18.93 -11.48
CA HIS A 216 -22.08 -20.29 -11.94
C HIS A 216 -22.92 -20.36 -13.23
N CYS A 217 -24.00 -19.55 -13.33
CA CYS A 217 -24.83 -19.48 -14.54
C CYS A 217 -24.04 -19.02 -15.78
N LEU A 218 -22.97 -18.20 -15.58
CA LEU A 218 -22.08 -17.73 -16.63
C LEU A 218 -20.84 -18.61 -16.85
N GLY A 219 -20.79 -19.80 -16.23
CA GLY A 219 -19.67 -20.74 -16.35
C GLY A 219 -18.39 -20.29 -15.62
N VAL A 220 -18.50 -19.32 -14.72
CA VAL A 220 -17.38 -18.86 -13.90
C VAL A 220 -17.39 -19.61 -12.57
N SER A 221 -16.32 -20.36 -12.25
CA SER A 221 -16.19 -21.08 -10.98
C SER A 221 -15.82 -20.15 -9.83
N PRO A 222 -16.70 -19.84 -8.85
CA PRO A 222 -16.45 -18.83 -7.84
C PRO A 222 -15.23 -19.12 -6.95
N GLY A 223 -15.04 -20.39 -6.55
CA GLY A 223 -13.92 -20.80 -5.70
C GLY A 223 -12.56 -20.57 -6.34
N PHE A 224 -12.42 -20.91 -7.63
CA PHE A 224 -11.17 -20.69 -8.36
C PHE A 224 -10.85 -19.20 -8.53
N TRP A 225 -11.81 -18.41 -9.03
CA TRP A 225 -11.58 -16.99 -9.31
C TRP A 225 -11.45 -16.15 -8.03
N ARG A 226 -12.12 -16.54 -6.95
CA ARG A 226 -11.88 -15.97 -5.62
C ARG A 226 -10.44 -16.22 -5.18
N GLY A 227 -9.95 -17.43 -5.37
CA GLY A 227 -8.55 -17.78 -5.08
C GLY A 227 -7.55 -16.96 -5.90
N VAL A 228 -7.80 -16.79 -7.20
CA VAL A 228 -6.95 -15.97 -8.08
C VAL A 228 -6.93 -14.50 -7.59
N GLY A 229 -8.10 -13.92 -7.31
CA GLY A 229 -8.18 -12.55 -6.82
C GLY A 229 -7.47 -12.32 -5.48
N ILE A 230 -7.62 -13.25 -4.52
CA ILE A 230 -6.89 -13.21 -3.25
C ILE A 230 -5.39 -13.38 -3.49
N GLY A 231 -4.97 -14.30 -4.37
CA GLY A 231 -3.55 -14.51 -4.71
C GLY A 231 -2.90 -13.26 -5.28
N ILE A 232 -3.57 -12.55 -6.19
CA ILE A 232 -3.10 -11.26 -6.72
C ILE A 232 -3.00 -10.21 -5.60
N ALA A 233 -4.01 -10.13 -4.74
CA ALA A 233 -4.00 -9.19 -3.62
C ALA A 233 -2.86 -9.46 -2.62
N VAL A 234 -2.60 -10.74 -2.32
CA VAL A 234 -1.50 -11.17 -1.45
C VAL A 234 -0.14 -10.81 -2.06
N LEU A 235 0.05 -11.06 -3.36
CA LEU A 235 1.29 -10.67 -4.08
C LEU A 235 1.55 -9.17 -3.98
N LEU A 236 0.55 -8.37 -4.31
CA LEU A 236 0.64 -6.92 -4.31
C LEU A 236 0.89 -6.36 -2.90
N ALA A 237 0.13 -6.83 -1.90
CA ALA A 237 0.29 -6.42 -0.52
C ALA A 237 1.66 -6.83 0.04
N SER A 238 2.12 -8.06 -0.22
CA SER A 238 3.43 -8.54 0.23
C SER A 238 4.57 -7.70 -0.34
N ALA A 239 4.52 -7.35 -1.63
CA ALA A 239 5.53 -6.50 -2.27
C ALA A 239 5.57 -5.08 -1.66
N ALA A 240 4.40 -4.49 -1.39
CA ALA A 240 4.32 -3.18 -0.74
C ALA A 240 4.87 -3.24 0.68
N VAL A 241 4.38 -4.17 1.51
CA VAL A 241 4.77 -4.28 2.92
C VAL A 241 6.25 -4.63 3.07
N ALA A 242 6.77 -5.52 2.25
CA ALA A 242 8.19 -5.86 2.23
C ALA A 242 9.10 -4.67 1.92
N THR A 243 8.60 -3.72 1.12
CA THR A 243 9.39 -2.56 0.69
C THR A 243 9.22 -1.35 1.62
N VAL A 244 7.99 -1.04 2.04
CA VAL A 244 7.71 0.20 2.80
C VAL A 244 7.13 -0.06 4.19
N GLY A 245 6.88 -1.31 4.56
CA GLY A 245 6.12 -1.67 5.76
C GLY A 245 4.61 -1.51 5.58
N PRO A 246 3.82 -1.81 6.61
CA PRO A 246 2.37 -1.71 6.57
C PRO A 246 1.92 -0.25 6.46
N LEU A 247 1.12 0.07 5.45
CA LEU A 247 0.47 1.37 5.29
C LEU A 247 -1.04 1.16 5.39
N ALA A 248 -1.66 1.80 6.38
CA ALA A 248 -3.08 1.62 6.65
C ALA A 248 -3.97 2.44 5.69
N PHE A 249 -5.18 1.93 5.45
CA PHE A 249 -6.28 2.57 4.71
C PHE A 249 -6.07 2.82 3.22
N VAL A 250 -4.90 2.60 2.66
CA VAL A 250 -4.65 2.81 1.22
C VAL A 250 -5.55 1.92 0.37
N GLY A 251 -5.65 0.63 0.75
CA GLY A 251 -6.50 -0.35 0.09
C GLY A 251 -8.01 -0.10 0.25
N PHE A 252 -8.41 0.71 1.21
CA PHE A 252 -9.80 1.16 1.38
C PHE A 252 -10.09 2.45 0.61
N VAL A 253 -9.26 3.49 0.82
CA VAL A 253 -9.52 4.85 0.31
C VAL A 253 -9.46 4.91 -1.22
N ALA A 254 -8.43 4.33 -1.85
CA ALA A 254 -8.24 4.45 -3.29
C ALA A 254 -9.38 3.83 -4.11
N PRO A 255 -9.84 2.58 -3.88
CA PRO A 255 -10.99 2.02 -4.58
C PRO A 255 -12.29 2.76 -4.27
N HIS A 256 -12.45 3.23 -3.03
CA HIS A 256 -13.65 3.96 -2.61
C HIS A 256 -13.81 5.29 -3.37
N VAL A 257 -12.75 6.08 -3.42
CA VAL A 257 -12.71 7.34 -4.19
C VAL A 257 -13.00 7.10 -5.66
N VAL A 258 -12.37 6.08 -6.26
CA VAL A 258 -12.60 5.76 -7.68
C VAL A 258 -14.04 5.37 -7.95
N ARG A 259 -14.67 4.57 -7.09
CA ARG A 259 -16.11 4.21 -7.24
C ARG A 259 -17.02 5.41 -7.13
N LEU A 260 -16.79 6.29 -6.16
CA LEU A 260 -17.60 7.50 -5.97
C LEU A 260 -17.50 8.46 -7.15
N VAL A 261 -16.30 8.65 -7.68
CA VAL A 261 -16.04 9.66 -8.71
C VAL A 261 -16.38 9.14 -10.11
N PHE A 262 -15.89 7.95 -10.43
CA PHE A 262 -15.93 7.44 -11.79
C PHE A 262 -16.92 6.28 -11.98
N GLY A 263 -17.13 5.44 -10.97
CA GLY A 263 -17.92 4.23 -11.09
C GLY A 263 -17.38 3.31 -12.21
N GLY A 264 -18.30 2.59 -12.87
CA GLY A 264 -17.99 1.85 -14.09
C GLY A 264 -17.42 0.46 -13.86
N ARG A 265 -17.00 -0.19 -14.97
CA ARG A 265 -16.49 -1.56 -15.00
C ARG A 265 -15.20 -1.73 -14.20
N LEU A 266 -15.03 -2.90 -13.60
CA LEU A 266 -13.87 -3.22 -12.75
C LEU A 266 -12.54 -3.01 -13.51
N ARG A 267 -12.47 -3.36 -14.78
CA ARG A 267 -11.28 -3.16 -15.63
C ARG A 267 -10.84 -1.69 -15.70
N ARG A 268 -11.79 -0.75 -15.79
CA ARG A 268 -11.49 0.69 -15.74
C ARG A 268 -11.07 1.11 -14.34
N GLN A 269 -11.72 0.57 -13.31
CA GLN A 269 -11.37 0.86 -11.92
C GLN A 269 -9.94 0.43 -11.61
N VAL A 270 -9.42 -0.69 -12.15
CA VAL A 270 -8.03 -1.14 -11.96
C VAL A 270 -7.04 -0.01 -12.31
N VAL A 271 -7.19 0.61 -13.49
CA VAL A 271 -6.29 1.69 -13.93
C VAL A 271 -6.41 2.93 -13.03
N LEU A 272 -7.64 3.33 -12.72
CA LEU A 272 -7.89 4.52 -11.91
C LEU A 272 -7.43 4.33 -10.46
N VAL A 273 -7.63 3.15 -9.88
CA VAL A 273 -7.18 2.82 -8.52
C VAL A 273 -5.65 2.76 -8.45
N ALA A 274 -4.99 2.25 -9.50
CA ALA A 274 -3.53 2.29 -9.57
C ALA A 274 -2.99 3.72 -9.44
N VAL A 275 -3.57 4.65 -10.21
CA VAL A 275 -3.18 6.07 -10.17
C VAL A 275 -3.55 6.72 -8.83
N CYS A 276 -4.81 6.57 -8.39
CA CYS A 276 -5.29 7.19 -7.14
C CYS A 276 -4.54 6.66 -5.91
N GLY A 277 -4.27 5.34 -5.84
CA GLY A 277 -3.52 4.74 -4.74
C GLY A 277 -2.08 5.25 -4.70
N GLY A 278 -1.40 5.30 -5.86
CA GLY A 278 -0.05 5.85 -5.97
C GLY A 278 0.01 7.30 -5.53
N LEU A 279 -0.91 8.14 -6.02
CA LEU A 279 -0.99 9.56 -5.64
C LEU A 279 -1.32 9.74 -4.16
N PHE A 280 -2.18 8.91 -3.58
CA PHE A 280 -2.54 8.99 -2.18
C PHE A 280 -1.34 8.77 -1.26
N VAL A 281 -0.51 7.74 -1.52
CA VAL A 281 0.71 7.49 -0.73
C VAL A 281 1.77 8.55 -1.00
N ALA A 282 1.98 8.97 -2.25
CA ALA A 282 2.93 10.03 -2.57
C ALA A 282 2.55 11.39 -1.93
N ALA A 283 1.25 11.74 -1.91
CA ALA A 283 0.75 12.94 -1.24
C ALA A 283 0.90 12.83 0.28
N SER A 284 0.62 11.66 0.86
CA SER A 284 0.81 11.41 2.29
C SER A 284 2.28 11.51 2.68
N ASP A 285 3.20 11.01 1.84
CA ASP A 285 4.64 11.16 2.07
C ASP A 285 5.11 12.61 1.93
N LEU A 286 4.54 13.38 1.00
CA LEU A 286 4.80 14.81 0.86
C LEU A 286 4.36 15.57 2.12
N ILE A 287 3.20 15.26 2.69
CA ILE A 287 2.72 15.82 3.96
C ILE A 287 3.66 15.42 5.10
N ALA A 288 4.05 14.15 5.20
CA ALA A 288 4.98 13.66 6.21
C ALA A 288 6.32 14.40 6.14
N LYS A 289 6.87 14.63 4.93
CA LYS A 289 8.08 15.45 4.70
C LYS A 289 7.89 16.89 5.16
N ALA A 290 6.76 17.53 4.81
CA ALA A 290 6.49 18.92 5.18
C ALA A 290 6.41 19.08 6.70
N VAL A 291 5.71 18.16 7.39
CA VAL A 291 5.62 18.14 8.85
C VAL A 291 6.98 17.91 9.50
N SER A 292 7.75 16.93 9.00
CA SER A 292 9.13 16.66 9.47
C SER A 292 10.02 17.89 9.34
N LEU A 293 9.93 18.60 8.21
CA LEU A 293 10.69 19.83 7.98
C LEU A 293 10.25 20.96 8.94
N ALA A 294 8.95 21.12 9.17
CA ALA A 294 8.42 22.11 10.11
C ALA A 294 8.91 21.85 11.54
N ILE A 295 8.87 20.59 12.01
CA ILE A 295 9.36 20.21 13.34
C ILE A 295 10.87 20.50 13.47
N GLN A 296 11.68 20.23 12.44
CA GLN A 296 13.12 20.52 12.46
C GLN A 296 13.44 22.01 12.47
N LEU A 297 12.56 22.86 11.94
CA LEU A 297 12.73 24.32 11.98
C LEU A 297 12.35 24.94 13.33
N THR A 298 11.47 24.28 14.10
CA THR A 298 10.96 24.79 15.39
C THR A 298 11.61 24.11 16.60
N GLY A 299 12.31 22.98 16.43
CA GLY A 299 12.93 22.19 17.50
C GLY A 299 14.44 22.30 17.56
N ASP A 300 15.06 21.70 18.60
CA ASP A 300 16.51 21.70 18.89
C ASP A 300 17.38 20.88 17.90
N GLY A 301 17.03 20.87 16.62
CA GLY A 301 17.82 20.19 15.57
C GLY A 301 17.71 18.67 15.53
N GLN A 302 16.82 18.05 16.31
CA GLN A 302 16.59 16.61 16.22
C GLN A 302 15.95 16.26 14.87
N GLN A 303 16.56 15.30 14.16
CA GLN A 303 16.00 14.77 12.93
C GLN A 303 14.83 13.83 13.25
N VAL A 304 13.63 14.38 13.34
CA VAL A 304 12.39 13.60 13.51
C VAL A 304 11.81 13.32 12.14
N GLY A 305 11.83 12.07 11.71
CA GLY A 305 11.15 11.63 10.49
C GLY A 305 9.73 11.16 10.82
N VAL A 306 8.71 11.84 10.31
CA VAL A 306 7.31 11.42 10.45
C VAL A 306 7.07 10.26 9.48
N PRO A 307 6.66 9.06 9.95
CA PRO A 307 6.38 7.94 9.07
C PRO A 307 5.11 8.19 8.24
N VAL A 308 5.18 7.87 6.95
CA VAL A 308 4.04 8.05 6.03
C VAL A 308 2.79 7.27 6.46
N GLY A 309 2.97 6.12 7.11
CA GLY A 309 1.88 5.31 7.62
C GLY A 309 1.03 6.00 8.68
N ALA A 310 1.60 6.91 9.48
CA ALA A 310 0.83 7.73 10.40
C ALA A 310 -0.09 8.71 9.66
N VAL A 311 0.41 9.33 8.58
CA VAL A 311 -0.39 10.26 7.76
C VAL A 311 -1.50 9.52 7.02
N THR A 312 -1.20 8.37 6.39
CA THR A 312 -2.23 7.56 5.70
C THR A 312 -3.30 7.07 6.67
N CYS A 313 -2.92 6.73 7.92
CA CYS A 313 -3.86 6.32 8.97
C CYS A 313 -4.81 7.46 9.35
N LEU A 314 -4.30 8.66 9.59
CA LEU A 314 -5.11 9.83 9.96
C LEU A 314 -6.10 10.22 8.84
N ILE A 315 -5.62 10.30 7.60
CA ILE A 315 -6.48 10.64 6.45
C ILE A 315 -7.51 9.52 6.20
N GLY A 316 -7.08 8.27 6.28
CA GLY A 316 -7.94 7.12 6.05
C GLY A 316 -9.01 6.93 7.11
N ALA A 317 -8.68 7.16 8.37
CA ALA A 317 -9.66 7.14 9.47
C ALA A 317 -10.72 8.24 9.30
N ALA A 318 -10.30 9.46 8.95
CA ALA A 318 -11.24 10.55 8.64
C ALA A 318 -12.15 10.22 7.46
N ALA A 319 -11.61 9.61 6.40
CA ALA A 319 -12.38 9.17 5.24
C ALA A 319 -13.40 8.08 5.62
N LEU A 320 -13.01 7.11 6.47
CA LEU A 320 -13.90 6.06 6.93
C LEU A 320 -15.09 6.62 7.74
N VAL A 321 -14.82 7.56 8.65
CA VAL A 321 -15.86 8.23 9.45
C VAL A 321 -16.82 9.00 8.54
N ALA A 322 -16.31 9.72 7.56
CA ALA A 322 -17.14 10.47 6.59
C ALA A 322 -18.05 9.54 5.77
N VAL A 323 -17.55 8.35 5.39
CA VAL A 323 -18.35 7.34 4.67
C VAL A 323 -19.41 6.75 5.59
N ALA A 324 -19.07 6.42 6.83
CA ALA A 324 -20.00 5.84 7.79
C ALA A 324 -21.15 6.81 8.14
N SER A 325 -20.86 8.10 8.33
CA SER A 325 -21.89 9.11 8.64
C SER A 325 -22.84 9.36 7.46
N SER A 326 -22.36 9.32 6.22
CA SER A 326 -23.21 9.52 5.04
C SER A 326 -24.23 8.39 4.81
N HIS A 327 -23.99 7.18 5.33
CA HIS A 327 -24.93 6.06 5.25
C HIS A 327 -26.05 6.16 6.31
N GLN A 328 -25.79 6.77 7.47
CA GLN A 328 -26.81 6.98 8.50
C GLN A 328 -27.85 8.04 8.13
N GLU A 329 -27.48 9.05 7.34
CA GLU A 329 -28.41 10.08 6.87
C GLU A 329 -29.34 9.60 5.72
N SER A 330 -29.07 8.44 5.14
CA SER A 330 -29.86 7.89 4.03
C SER A 330 -30.86 6.81 4.46
N GLU A 331 -30.93 6.42 5.73
CA GLU A 331 -32.01 5.58 6.29
C GLU A 331 -33.12 6.50 6.85
N PRO A 332 -34.34 6.48 6.24
CA PRO A 332 -35.47 7.30 6.70
C PRO A 332 -36.04 6.81 8.01
#